data_279da8869c54ffacf3ffa7acfe88ab04
#
_entry.id   279da8869c54ffacf3ffa7acfe88ab04
#
_cell.length_a   1.000
_cell.length_b   1.000
_cell.length_c   1.000
_cell.angle_alpha   90.00
_cell.angle_beta   90.00
_cell.angle_gamma   90.00
#
_symmetry.space_group_name_H-M   'P 1'
#
loop_
_entity.id
_entity.type
_entity.pdbx_description
1 polymer ?
#
loop_
_entity_poly.entity_id
_entity_poly.type
_entity_poly.pdbx_seq_one_letter_code
_entity_poly.pdbx_strand_id
1 'polypeptide(L)'
;MRLRTLVCLSLVGGACALAATGFPRRIGLTASQADVSLPGDLLLPGANVVVDRGIAIDAPASVVWDVLGHVFEPADEATIIEIADEDHVLMHVAAPAAPEDAPASGTCVIALLPLSPSRTLLHIRERHEAHGRERALVWAGVAAESLSSLSMLRDL
;
A
#
# COMPACT_ATOMS: atom_id res chain seq x y z
N MET A 1 9.80 -11.55 39.09
CA MET A 1 8.58 -11.90 38.34
C MET A 1 7.85 -10.69 37.73
N ARG A 2 7.87 -9.51 38.36
CA ARG A 2 7.08 -8.32 37.90
C ARG A 2 7.59 -7.64 36.60
N LEU A 3 8.91 -7.61 36.34
CA LEU A 3 9.47 -6.92 35.17
C LEU A 3 9.13 -7.66 33.84
N ARG A 4 9.26 -8.99 33.83
CA ARG A 4 8.90 -9.82 32.66
C ARG A 4 7.40 -9.70 32.30
N THR A 5 6.54 -9.65 33.32
CA THR A 5 5.09 -9.50 33.12
C THR A 5 4.74 -8.13 32.55
N LEU A 6 5.40 -7.06 33.00
CA LEU A 6 5.23 -5.71 32.47
C LEU A 6 5.70 -5.60 31.03
N VAL A 7 6.85 -6.18 30.68
CA VAL A 7 7.35 -6.21 29.30
C VAL A 7 6.42 -6.99 28.39
N CYS A 8 5.92 -8.16 28.81
CA CYS A 8 4.93 -8.91 28.02
C CYS A 8 3.63 -8.15 27.81
N LEU A 9 3.11 -7.47 28.85
CA LEU A 9 1.90 -6.66 28.75
C LEU A 9 2.08 -5.46 27.82
N SER A 10 3.26 -4.81 27.85
CA SER A 10 3.59 -3.70 26.95
C SER A 10 3.67 -4.15 25.50
N LEU A 11 4.29 -5.30 25.23
CA LEU A 11 4.41 -5.87 23.89
C LEU A 11 3.04 -6.30 23.34
N VAL A 12 2.21 -6.96 24.16
CA VAL A 12 0.85 -7.35 23.77
C VAL A 12 -0.03 -6.13 23.56
N GLY A 13 0.03 -5.13 24.43
CA GLY A 13 -0.71 -3.87 24.28
C GLY A 13 -0.29 -3.12 23.02
N GLY A 14 1.01 -3.04 22.73
CA GLY A 14 1.52 -2.44 21.48
C GLY A 14 1.08 -3.19 20.23
N ALA A 15 1.13 -4.51 20.23
CA ALA A 15 0.67 -5.33 19.12
C ALA A 15 -0.85 -5.20 18.89
N CYS A 16 -1.65 -5.17 19.95
CA CYS A 16 -3.10 -4.94 19.84
C CYS A 16 -3.43 -3.54 19.33
N ALA A 17 -2.69 -2.51 19.76
CA ALA A 17 -2.86 -1.16 19.25
C ALA A 17 -2.52 -1.07 17.75
N LEU A 18 -1.42 -1.66 17.30
CA LEU A 18 -1.05 -1.74 15.89
C LEU A 18 -2.11 -2.51 15.07
N ALA A 19 -2.58 -3.66 15.57
CA ALA A 19 -3.63 -4.42 14.90
C ALA A 19 -4.94 -3.62 14.77
N ALA A 20 -5.29 -2.82 15.78
CA ALA A 20 -6.46 -1.94 15.76
C ALA A 20 -6.37 -0.84 14.70
N THR A 21 -5.17 -0.39 14.31
CA THR A 21 -4.97 0.55 13.21
C THR A 21 -5.12 -0.05 11.82
N GLY A 22 -5.15 -1.39 11.73
CA GLY A 22 -5.16 -2.14 10.47
C GLY A 22 -3.78 -2.44 9.90
N PHE A 23 -2.69 -2.01 10.60
CA PHE A 23 -1.31 -2.27 10.19
C PHE A 23 -1.00 -3.78 10.13
N PRO A 24 -0.22 -4.27 9.14
CA PRO A 24 0.36 -3.55 7.99
C PRO A 24 -0.56 -3.48 6.76
N ARG A 25 -1.78 -3.99 6.86
CA ARG A 25 -2.74 -4.05 5.74
C ARG A 25 -3.20 -2.68 5.28
N ARG A 26 -3.27 -1.72 6.20
CA ARG A 26 -3.82 -0.39 5.95
C ARG A 26 -3.01 0.67 6.68
N ILE A 27 -2.58 1.69 5.92
CA ILE A 27 -1.83 2.82 6.45
C ILE A 27 -2.40 4.12 5.89
N GLY A 28 -2.68 5.08 6.77
CA GLY A 28 -3.18 6.40 6.38
C GLY A 28 -4.63 6.45 5.88
N LEU A 29 -5.33 5.32 5.86
CA LEU A 29 -6.72 5.18 5.38
C LEU A 29 -7.66 4.79 6.50
N THR A 30 -8.90 5.23 6.41
CA THR A 30 -10.00 4.67 7.20
C THR A 30 -10.41 3.30 6.65
N ALA A 31 -11.18 2.51 7.40
CA ALA A 31 -11.69 1.23 6.91
C ALA A 31 -12.54 1.41 5.64
N SER A 32 -13.43 2.40 5.63
CA SER A 32 -14.29 2.68 4.48
C SER A 32 -13.53 3.14 3.24
N GLN A 33 -12.39 3.85 3.42
CA GLN A 33 -11.54 4.22 2.31
C GLN A 33 -10.79 3.01 1.72
N ALA A 34 -10.36 2.07 2.58
CA ALA A 34 -9.72 0.85 2.11
C ALA A 34 -10.70 -0.15 1.47
N ASP A 35 -12.00 -0.07 1.78
CA ASP A 35 -13.02 -0.97 1.24
C ASP A 35 -13.56 -0.54 -0.14
N VAL A 36 -13.10 0.58 -0.70
CA VAL A 36 -13.52 1.01 -2.04
C VAL A 36 -13.00 0.05 -3.11
N SER A 37 -13.78 -0.14 -4.17
CA SER A 37 -13.33 -0.88 -5.35
C SER A 37 -12.40 -0.01 -6.17
N LEU A 38 -11.24 -0.55 -6.55
CA LEU A 38 -10.24 0.14 -7.35
C LEU A 38 -10.00 -0.59 -8.68
N PRO A 39 -9.53 0.14 -9.70
CA PRO A 39 -9.05 -0.48 -10.94
C PRO A 39 -8.06 -1.60 -10.66
N GLY A 40 -8.15 -2.70 -11.39
CA GLY A 40 -7.28 -3.86 -11.22
C GLY A 40 -7.69 -4.86 -10.12
N ASP A 41 -8.68 -4.58 -9.27
CA ASP A 41 -9.13 -5.51 -8.22
C ASP A 41 -9.55 -6.88 -8.79
N LEU A 42 -10.09 -6.90 -10.00
CA LEU A 42 -10.54 -8.12 -10.69
C LEU A 42 -9.43 -8.85 -11.45
N LEU A 43 -8.26 -8.25 -11.66
CA LEU A 43 -7.15 -8.90 -12.35
C LEU A 43 -6.53 -10.03 -11.53
N LEU A 44 -6.56 -9.91 -10.21
CA LEU A 44 -6.03 -10.91 -9.29
C LEU A 44 -7.10 -11.29 -8.25
N PRO A 45 -8.18 -11.99 -8.64
CA PRO A 45 -9.30 -12.30 -7.75
C PRO A 45 -8.91 -13.24 -6.61
N GLY A 46 -7.86 -14.05 -6.79
CA GLY A 46 -7.27 -14.93 -5.77
C GLY A 46 -6.36 -14.24 -4.77
N ALA A 47 -6.13 -12.93 -4.88
CA ALA A 47 -5.25 -12.21 -3.98
C ALA A 47 -5.64 -12.41 -2.52
N ASN A 48 -4.68 -12.86 -1.73
CA ASN A 48 -4.85 -13.12 -0.30
C ASN A 48 -3.89 -12.30 0.59
N VAL A 49 -3.07 -11.47 -0.04
CA VAL A 49 -2.31 -10.38 0.55
C VAL A 49 -2.77 -9.10 -0.16
N VAL A 50 -3.48 -8.25 0.55
CA VAL A 50 -3.95 -6.96 0.05
C VAL A 50 -3.49 -5.89 1.01
N VAL A 51 -2.82 -4.86 0.48
CA VAL A 51 -2.22 -3.78 1.24
C VAL A 51 -2.68 -2.46 0.68
N ASP A 52 -3.25 -1.63 1.55
CA ASP A 52 -3.75 -0.31 1.21
C ASP A 52 -2.94 0.78 1.92
N ARG A 53 -2.43 1.74 1.17
CA ARG A 53 -1.73 2.92 1.69
C ARG A 53 -2.38 4.16 1.11
N GLY A 54 -2.51 5.22 1.90
CA GLY A 54 -3.09 6.44 1.36
C GLY A 54 -2.80 7.67 2.20
N ILE A 55 -2.85 8.79 1.50
CA ILE A 55 -2.68 10.12 2.09
C ILE A 55 -3.65 11.09 1.43
N ALA A 56 -4.28 11.93 2.25
CA ALA A 56 -5.08 13.03 1.73
C ALA A 56 -4.18 14.23 1.45
N ILE A 57 -4.25 14.74 0.23
CA ILE A 57 -3.44 15.85 -0.27
C ILE A 57 -4.39 17.02 -0.51
N ASP A 58 -4.07 18.20 0.02
CA ASP A 58 -4.87 19.41 -0.15
C ASP A 58 -4.56 20.07 -1.53
N ALA A 59 -4.84 19.33 -2.59
CA ALA A 59 -4.71 19.75 -3.98
C ALA A 59 -5.75 19.02 -4.86
N PRO A 60 -6.17 19.60 -6.01
CA PRO A 60 -6.97 18.92 -7.02
C PRO A 60 -6.24 17.69 -7.60
N ALA A 61 -6.99 16.72 -8.13
CA ALA A 61 -6.43 15.51 -8.73
C ALA A 61 -5.45 15.82 -9.88
N SER A 62 -5.76 16.80 -10.72
CA SER A 62 -4.88 17.24 -11.81
C SER A 62 -3.49 17.68 -11.32
N VAL A 63 -3.42 18.45 -10.24
CA VAL A 63 -2.16 18.91 -9.66
C VAL A 63 -1.37 17.73 -9.07
N VAL A 64 -2.07 16.81 -8.39
CA VAL A 64 -1.42 15.61 -7.84
C VAL A 64 -0.90 14.73 -8.98
N TRP A 65 -1.65 14.60 -10.07
CA TRP A 65 -1.29 13.86 -11.27
C TRP A 65 -0.01 14.39 -11.91
N ASP A 66 0.05 15.70 -12.13
CA ASP A 66 1.24 16.36 -12.68
C ASP A 66 2.50 16.08 -11.83
N VAL A 67 2.38 16.14 -10.50
CA VAL A 67 3.49 15.84 -9.58
C VAL A 67 3.88 14.36 -9.68
N LEU A 68 2.90 13.44 -9.71
CA LEU A 68 3.17 12.01 -9.86
C LEU A 68 3.94 11.73 -11.15
N GLY A 69 3.58 12.34 -12.27
CA GLY A 69 4.27 12.19 -13.55
C GLY A 69 5.73 12.66 -13.53
N HIS A 70 6.11 13.54 -12.59
CA HIS A 70 7.49 14.01 -12.42
C HIS A 70 8.31 13.15 -11.44
N VAL A 71 7.64 12.50 -10.49
CA VAL A 71 8.29 11.74 -9.42
C VAL A 71 8.31 10.24 -9.74
N PHE A 72 7.29 9.79 -10.45
CA PHE A 72 7.09 8.39 -10.76
C PHE A 72 7.63 8.09 -12.15
N GLU A 73 8.91 7.71 -12.23
CA GLU A 73 9.43 7.06 -13.44
C GLU A 73 9.04 5.58 -13.35
N PRO A 74 8.14 5.09 -14.22
CA PRO A 74 7.85 3.67 -14.27
C PRO A 74 9.15 2.94 -14.60
N ALA A 75 9.56 2.03 -13.74
CA ALA A 75 10.84 1.33 -13.84
C ALA A 75 10.96 0.55 -15.16
N ASP A 76 9.83 0.17 -15.76
CA ASP A 76 9.77 -0.47 -17.08
C ASP A 76 8.34 -0.30 -17.64
N GLU A 77 8.21 0.20 -18.87
CA GLU A 77 6.92 0.28 -19.58
C GLU A 77 6.21 -1.07 -19.67
N ALA A 78 6.96 -2.17 -19.68
CA ALA A 78 6.41 -3.53 -19.70
C ALA A 78 5.63 -3.91 -18.43
N THR A 79 5.77 -3.16 -17.33
CA THR A 79 5.03 -3.40 -16.09
C THR A 79 3.69 -2.67 -16.06
N ILE A 80 3.49 -1.64 -16.88
CA ILE A 80 2.26 -0.86 -16.92
C ILE A 80 1.15 -1.65 -17.63
N ILE A 81 0.00 -1.77 -16.97
CA ILE A 81 -1.21 -2.40 -17.52
C ILE A 81 -2.13 -1.34 -18.08
N GLU A 82 -2.34 -0.23 -17.35
CA GLU A 82 -3.28 0.82 -17.70
C GLU A 82 -2.85 2.15 -17.09
N ILE A 83 -3.02 3.23 -17.86
CA ILE A 83 -2.92 4.61 -17.37
C ILE A 83 -4.21 5.32 -17.75
N ALA A 84 -4.91 5.87 -16.76
CA ALA A 84 -6.05 6.76 -16.95
C ALA A 84 -5.70 8.13 -16.36
N ASP A 85 -5.58 9.13 -17.21
CA ASP A 85 -5.12 10.48 -16.85
C ASP A 85 -5.96 11.06 -15.70
N GLU A 86 -5.31 11.65 -14.71
CA GLU A 86 -5.90 12.24 -13.50
C GLU A 86 -6.72 11.27 -12.63
N ASP A 87 -6.70 9.96 -12.94
CA ASP A 87 -7.48 8.94 -12.24
C ASP A 87 -6.60 7.86 -11.64
N HIS A 88 -5.86 7.09 -12.46
CA HIS A 88 -5.01 6.03 -11.91
C HIS A 88 -3.89 5.54 -12.84
N VAL A 89 -2.90 4.89 -12.23
CA VAL A 89 -1.91 4.03 -12.90
C VAL A 89 -2.02 2.63 -12.32
N LEU A 90 -2.19 1.63 -13.17
CA LEU A 90 -2.26 0.22 -12.82
C LEU A 90 -1.05 -0.51 -13.41
N MET A 91 -0.38 -1.32 -12.62
CA MET A 91 0.85 -2.00 -13.02
C MET A 91 0.98 -3.40 -12.41
N HIS A 92 1.80 -4.22 -13.04
CA HIS A 92 2.30 -5.46 -12.45
C HIS A 92 3.47 -5.16 -11.51
N VAL A 93 3.53 -5.85 -10.38
CA VAL A 93 4.62 -5.71 -9.40
C VAL A 93 5.13 -7.07 -8.94
N ALA A 94 6.42 -7.13 -8.60
CA ALA A 94 6.99 -8.28 -7.91
C ALA A 94 6.51 -8.33 -6.45
N ALA A 95 6.61 -9.50 -5.83
CA ALA A 95 6.31 -9.60 -4.41
C ALA A 95 7.33 -8.80 -3.58
N PRO A 96 6.89 -8.15 -2.47
CA PRO A 96 7.80 -7.49 -1.54
C PRO A 96 8.94 -8.41 -1.08
N ALA A 97 10.16 -7.88 -1.04
CA ALA A 97 11.39 -8.64 -0.74
C ALA A 97 11.74 -9.77 -1.74
N ALA A 98 11.11 -9.80 -2.92
CA ALA A 98 11.55 -10.66 -4.01
C ALA A 98 12.90 -10.16 -4.58
N PRO A 99 13.70 -11.04 -5.21
CA PRO A 99 14.87 -10.62 -5.98
C PRO A 99 14.47 -9.60 -7.07
N GLU A 100 15.41 -8.71 -7.44
CA GLU A 100 15.16 -7.64 -8.42
C GLU A 100 14.74 -8.18 -9.81
N ASP A 101 15.20 -9.37 -10.16
CA ASP A 101 14.87 -10.08 -11.41
C ASP A 101 13.66 -11.03 -11.28
N ALA A 102 12.94 -10.99 -10.16
CA ALA A 102 11.78 -11.84 -9.95
C ALA A 102 10.62 -11.42 -10.88
N PRO A 103 9.89 -12.38 -11.43
CA PRO A 103 8.73 -12.09 -12.26
C PRO A 103 7.64 -11.39 -11.42
N ALA A 104 6.88 -10.53 -12.06
CA ALA A 104 5.73 -9.90 -11.44
C ALA A 104 4.71 -10.96 -11.01
N SER A 105 4.33 -10.94 -9.72
CA SER A 105 3.40 -11.89 -9.10
C SER A 105 2.19 -11.20 -8.46
N GLY A 106 2.11 -9.88 -8.61
CA GLY A 106 1.06 -9.05 -8.05
C GLY A 106 0.65 -7.90 -8.95
N THR A 107 -0.29 -7.12 -8.48
CA THR A 107 -0.74 -5.87 -9.10
C THR A 107 -0.65 -4.73 -8.10
N CYS A 108 -0.31 -3.55 -8.60
CA CYS A 108 -0.34 -2.30 -7.85
C CYS A 108 -1.18 -1.27 -8.61
N VAL A 109 -2.08 -0.59 -7.94
CA VAL A 109 -2.76 0.58 -8.45
C VAL A 109 -2.43 1.79 -7.60
N ILE A 110 -2.12 2.90 -8.26
CA ILE A 110 -2.04 4.24 -7.68
C ILE A 110 -3.26 4.99 -8.19
N ALA A 111 -4.24 5.24 -7.32
CA ALA A 111 -5.50 5.89 -7.69
C ALA A 111 -5.63 7.25 -7.00
N LEU A 112 -6.19 8.22 -7.73
CA LEU A 112 -6.53 9.54 -7.26
C LEU A 112 -8.04 9.63 -7.04
N LEU A 113 -8.47 9.69 -5.79
CA LEU A 113 -9.87 9.73 -5.42
C LEU A 113 -10.23 11.15 -4.93
N PRO A 114 -10.95 11.96 -5.72
CA PRO A 114 -11.32 13.31 -5.29
C PRO A 114 -12.19 13.28 -4.03
N LEU A 115 -11.73 13.93 -2.96
CA LEU A 115 -12.50 14.13 -1.73
C LEU A 115 -13.31 15.43 -1.79
N SER A 116 -12.79 16.43 -2.51
CA SER A 116 -13.43 17.71 -2.82
C SER A 116 -12.74 18.33 -4.05
N PRO A 117 -13.21 19.46 -4.60
CA PRO A 117 -12.54 20.12 -5.71
C PRO A 117 -11.08 20.54 -5.45
N SER A 118 -10.68 20.67 -4.17
CA SER A 118 -9.34 21.09 -3.74
C SER A 118 -8.63 20.05 -2.88
N ARG A 119 -9.12 18.80 -2.83
CA ARG A 119 -8.54 17.77 -1.98
C ARG A 119 -8.68 16.39 -2.58
N THR A 120 -7.58 15.68 -2.67
CA THR A 120 -7.50 14.35 -3.29
C THR A 120 -6.95 13.33 -2.31
N LEU A 121 -7.52 12.15 -2.27
CA LEU A 121 -6.94 10.98 -1.61
C LEU A 121 -6.07 10.24 -2.63
N LEU A 122 -4.77 10.23 -2.42
CA LEU A 122 -3.86 9.33 -3.10
C LEU A 122 -4.00 7.96 -2.42
N HIS A 123 -4.46 6.95 -3.14
CA HIS A 123 -4.67 5.60 -2.65
C HIS A 123 -3.82 4.61 -3.45
N ILE A 124 -2.95 3.89 -2.79
CA ILE A 124 -2.11 2.85 -3.37
C ILE A 124 -2.59 1.52 -2.82
N ARG A 125 -2.96 0.61 -3.71
CA ARG A 125 -3.32 -0.77 -3.36
C ARG A 125 -2.41 -1.75 -4.07
N GLU A 126 -1.77 -2.61 -3.29
CA GLU A 126 -1.02 -3.75 -3.78
C GLU A 126 -1.78 -5.04 -3.48
N ARG A 127 -1.76 -5.98 -4.42
CA ARG A 127 -2.43 -7.27 -4.33
C ARG A 127 -1.47 -8.37 -4.75
N HIS A 128 -1.30 -9.39 -3.91
CA HIS A 128 -0.48 -10.56 -4.20
C HIS A 128 -1.25 -11.83 -3.89
N GLU A 129 -1.00 -12.86 -4.70
CA GLU A 129 -1.43 -14.22 -4.41
C GLU A 129 -0.22 -15.03 -3.99
N ALA A 130 -0.20 -15.48 -2.73
CA ALA A 130 0.91 -16.22 -2.15
C ALA A 130 0.40 -17.30 -1.20
N HIS A 131 1.08 -18.44 -1.13
CA HIS A 131 0.65 -19.60 -0.36
C HIS A 131 1.70 -20.08 0.64
N GLY A 132 1.24 -20.70 1.71
CA GLY A 132 2.12 -21.32 2.71
C GLY A 132 3.19 -20.37 3.26
N ARG A 133 4.47 -20.75 3.13
CA ARG A 133 5.61 -19.96 3.63
C ARG A 133 5.82 -18.67 2.84
N GLU A 134 5.55 -18.68 1.55
CA GLU A 134 5.67 -17.51 0.69
C GLU A 134 4.76 -16.38 1.19
N ARG A 135 3.51 -16.67 1.55
CA ARG A 135 2.60 -15.69 2.12
C ARG A 135 3.16 -15.02 3.37
N ALA A 136 3.86 -15.76 4.22
CA ALA A 136 4.49 -15.20 5.41
C ALA A 136 5.66 -14.26 5.04
N LEU A 137 6.44 -14.59 4.01
CA LEU A 137 7.52 -13.75 3.49
C LEU A 137 6.99 -12.47 2.87
N VAL A 138 5.94 -12.56 2.04
CA VAL A 138 5.28 -11.39 1.44
C VAL A 138 4.76 -10.45 2.54
N TRP A 139 4.09 -10.97 3.59
CA TRP A 139 3.66 -10.15 4.72
C TRP A 139 4.82 -9.53 5.51
N ALA A 140 5.94 -10.24 5.65
CA ALA A 140 7.13 -9.69 6.30
C ALA A 140 7.74 -8.55 5.47
N GLY A 141 7.81 -8.69 4.14
CA GLY A 141 8.24 -7.64 3.22
C GLY A 141 7.33 -6.42 3.28
N VAL A 142 6.01 -6.62 3.18
CA VAL A 142 5.00 -5.57 3.33
C VAL A 142 5.16 -4.81 4.65
N ALA A 143 5.37 -5.52 5.75
CA ALA A 143 5.56 -4.87 7.06
C ALA A 143 6.84 -4.04 7.10
N ALA A 144 7.94 -4.53 6.52
CA ALA A 144 9.21 -3.83 6.45
C ALA A 144 9.10 -2.54 5.61
N GLU A 145 8.52 -2.62 4.41
CA GLU A 145 8.28 -1.47 3.54
C GLU A 145 7.34 -0.45 4.18
N SER A 146 6.30 -0.92 4.88
CA SER A 146 5.37 -0.06 5.59
C SER A 146 6.03 0.73 6.71
N LEU A 147 7.00 0.14 7.41
CA LEU A 147 7.77 0.83 8.44
C LEU A 147 8.71 1.88 7.85
N SER A 148 9.35 1.59 6.70
CA SER A 148 10.20 2.57 6.00
C SER A 148 9.39 3.74 5.46
N SER A 149 8.19 3.49 4.91
CA SER A 149 7.29 4.54 4.43
C SER A 149 6.83 5.47 5.55
N LEU A 150 6.54 4.93 6.76
CA LEU A 150 6.19 5.74 7.92
C LEU A 150 7.36 6.63 8.40
N SER A 151 8.61 6.18 8.24
CA SER A 151 9.77 7.01 8.57
C SER A 151 9.93 8.18 7.61
N MET A 152 9.71 7.96 6.30
CA MET A 152 9.74 9.03 5.29
C MET A 152 8.65 10.10 5.50
N LEU A 153 7.44 9.67 5.88
CA LEU A 153 6.33 10.59 6.16
C LEU A 153 6.55 11.42 7.42
N ARG A 154 7.41 10.98 8.32
CA ARG A 154 7.75 11.73 9.54
C ARG A 154 8.77 12.85 9.29
N ASP A 155 9.56 12.74 8.22
CA ASP A 155 10.65 13.67 7.87
C ASP A 155 10.21 14.73 6.84
N LEU A 156 8.91 14.73 6.44
CA LEU A 156 8.22 15.76 5.63
C LEU A 156 7.50 16.78 6.51
#